data_1f83294ad1243971347cda7bdbf8cfb0
#
_entry.id   1f83294ad1243971347cda7bdbf8cfb0
#
_cell.length_a   1.000
_cell.length_b   1.000
_cell.length_c   1.000
_cell.angle_alpha   90.00
_cell.angle_beta   90.00
_cell.angle_gamma   90.00
#
_symmetry.space_group_name_H-M   'P 1'
#
loop_
_entity.id
_entity.type
_entity.pdbx_description
1 polymer ?
#
loop_
_entity_poly.entity_id
_entity_poly.type
_entity_poly.pdbx_seq_one_letter_code
_entity_poly.pdbx_strand_id
1 'polypeptide(L)'
;ILREKKLIIHKYLEKISNDKFFNFVKLHKLRSFIKRQLYIYKFNSFQKQNSNLSIDNFKKILKSARDLVNGNNSKFYFVYLPEYRRFLKDYENTNYDFVKSITNELDIPFIDMTKELFIKEQNPLKLFPFSNQDYNINGDKHYNVYGYKKVAENIYKFLNNL
;
A
#
# COMPACT_ATOMS: atom_id res chain seq x y z
N ILE A 1 42.99 -6.69 -48.17
CA ILE A 1 42.96 -5.29 -47.63
C ILE A 1 41.57 -4.93 -47.10
N LEU A 2 40.48 -5.13 -47.83
CA LEU A 2 39.12 -4.77 -47.34
C LEU A 2 38.61 -5.71 -46.25
N ARG A 3 38.91 -7.00 -46.32
CA ARG A 3 38.53 -8.00 -45.31
C ARG A 3 39.29 -7.77 -44.00
N GLU A 4 40.56 -7.46 -44.04
CA GLU A 4 41.38 -7.20 -42.85
C GLU A 4 40.93 -5.93 -42.11
N LYS A 5 40.59 -4.85 -42.85
CA LYS A 5 40.06 -3.65 -42.25
C LYS A 5 38.70 -3.89 -41.56
N LYS A 6 37.81 -4.72 -42.13
CA LYS A 6 36.56 -5.11 -41.48
C LYS A 6 36.82 -5.90 -40.20
N LEU A 7 37.79 -6.79 -40.18
CA LEU A 7 38.13 -7.61 -39.00
C LEU A 7 38.67 -6.75 -37.85
N ILE A 8 39.51 -5.76 -38.18
CA ILE A 8 40.07 -4.81 -37.20
C ILE A 8 38.97 -3.97 -36.62
N ILE A 9 38.08 -3.43 -37.45
CA ILE A 9 36.93 -2.63 -36.98
C ILE A 9 36.01 -3.46 -36.08
N HIS A 10 35.75 -4.72 -36.46
CA HIS A 10 34.90 -5.61 -35.64
C HIS A 10 35.52 -5.86 -34.25
N LYS A 11 36.84 -6.18 -34.19
CA LYS A 11 37.58 -6.32 -32.94
C LYS A 11 37.57 -5.06 -32.07
N TYR A 12 37.69 -3.88 -32.67
CA TYR A 12 37.62 -2.62 -31.95
C TYR A 12 36.20 -2.37 -31.41
N LEU A 13 35.16 -2.66 -32.16
CA LEU A 13 33.77 -2.52 -31.73
C LEU A 13 33.40 -3.50 -30.62
N GLU A 14 33.92 -4.75 -30.67
CA GLU A 14 33.75 -5.73 -29.57
C GLU A 14 34.46 -5.25 -28.29
N LYS A 15 35.70 -4.76 -28.42
CA LYS A 15 36.44 -4.23 -27.27
C LYS A 15 35.75 -3.04 -26.63
N ILE A 16 35.21 -2.13 -27.43
CA ILE A 16 34.43 -0.96 -26.95
C ILE A 16 33.10 -1.43 -26.33
N SER A 17 32.44 -2.45 -26.88
CA SER A 17 31.17 -2.95 -26.35
C SER A 17 31.32 -3.67 -25.01
N ASN A 18 32.48 -4.26 -24.73
CA ASN A 18 32.78 -4.97 -23.49
C ASN A 18 33.45 -4.07 -22.42
N ASP A 19 33.81 -2.84 -22.77
CA ASP A 19 34.41 -1.92 -21.83
C ASP A 19 33.37 -1.47 -20.76
N LYS A 20 33.74 -1.65 -19.49
CA LYS A 20 32.90 -1.20 -18.35
C LYS A 20 32.55 0.29 -18.43
N PHE A 21 33.44 1.09 -19.01
CA PHE A 21 33.23 2.51 -19.25
C PHE A 21 32.13 2.76 -20.30
N PHE A 22 32.09 1.98 -21.38
CA PHE A 22 31.06 2.11 -22.42
C PHE A 22 29.69 1.62 -21.95
N ASN A 23 29.65 0.62 -21.07
CA ASN A 23 28.42 0.20 -20.41
C ASN A 23 27.92 1.23 -19.39
N PHE A 24 28.81 2.00 -18.79
CA PHE A 24 28.46 3.17 -17.97
C PHE A 24 27.93 4.32 -18.84
N VAL A 25 28.58 4.60 -19.98
CA VAL A 25 28.18 5.63 -20.95
C VAL A 25 26.91 5.27 -21.72
N LYS A 26 26.54 4.00 -21.85
CA LYS A 26 25.21 3.58 -22.36
C LYS A 26 24.05 4.06 -21.47
N LEU A 27 24.35 4.77 -20.39
CA LEU A 27 23.37 5.44 -19.53
C LEU A 27 22.23 4.54 -19.06
N HIS A 28 22.40 3.21 -19.10
CA HIS A 28 21.33 2.30 -18.73
C HIS A 28 20.90 2.48 -17.28
N LYS A 29 21.86 2.62 -16.37
CA LYS A 29 21.59 2.90 -14.96
C LYS A 29 21.02 4.30 -14.74
N LEU A 30 21.54 5.29 -15.48
CA LEU A 30 21.05 6.65 -15.43
C LEU A 30 19.63 6.76 -16.04
N ARG A 31 19.39 6.09 -17.17
CA ARG A 31 18.03 6.00 -17.74
C ARG A 31 17.03 5.32 -16.80
N SER A 32 17.42 4.23 -16.15
CA SER A 32 16.54 3.57 -15.19
C SER A 32 16.28 4.44 -13.95
N PHE A 33 17.31 5.15 -13.48
CA PHE A 33 17.17 6.12 -12.39
C PHE A 33 16.26 7.29 -12.78
N ILE A 34 16.49 7.91 -13.94
CA ILE A 34 15.64 9.01 -14.43
C ILE A 34 14.21 8.53 -14.67
N LYS A 35 14.00 7.36 -15.29
CA LYS A 35 12.66 6.78 -15.47
C LYS A 35 11.97 6.54 -14.13
N ARG A 36 12.69 6.04 -13.13
CA ARG A 36 12.16 5.85 -11.78
C ARG A 36 11.76 7.16 -11.12
N GLN A 37 12.60 8.20 -11.22
CA GLN A 37 12.29 9.54 -10.68
C GLN A 37 11.09 10.18 -11.38
N LEU A 38 11.03 10.10 -12.71
CA LEU A 38 9.90 10.59 -13.48
C LEU A 38 8.61 9.81 -13.18
N TYR A 39 8.70 8.51 -12.96
CA TYR A 39 7.56 7.69 -12.56
C TYR A 39 7.05 8.10 -11.17
N ILE A 40 7.95 8.26 -10.20
CA ILE A 40 7.61 8.73 -8.85
C ILE A 40 6.99 10.13 -8.90
N TYR A 41 7.57 11.06 -9.67
CA TYR A 41 7.03 12.39 -9.83
C TYR A 41 5.63 12.40 -10.48
N LYS A 42 5.44 11.67 -11.57
CA LYS A 42 4.14 11.51 -12.22
C LYS A 42 3.13 10.82 -11.30
N PHE A 43 3.54 9.79 -10.56
CA PHE A 43 2.69 9.10 -9.62
C PHE A 43 2.23 10.04 -8.49
N ASN A 44 3.15 10.80 -7.90
CA ASN A 44 2.84 11.76 -6.83
C ASN A 44 1.95 12.91 -7.32
N SER A 45 2.20 13.43 -8.53
CA SER A 45 1.35 14.47 -9.11
C SER A 45 -0.05 13.96 -9.44
N PHE A 46 -0.15 12.74 -9.96
CA PHE A 46 -1.43 12.08 -10.23
C PHE A 46 -2.20 11.78 -8.93
N GLN A 47 -1.52 11.33 -7.87
CA GLN A 47 -2.11 11.12 -6.54
C GLN A 47 -2.63 12.43 -5.95
N LYS A 48 -1.88 13.52 -6.05
CA LYS A 48 -2.29 14.83 -5.52
C LYS A 48 -3.50 15.39 -6.26
N GLN A 49 -3.61 15.19 -7.57
CA GLN A 49 -4.73 15.67 -8.38
C GLN A 49 -5.99 14.83 -8.18
N ASN A 50 -5.83 13.51 -7.97
CA ASN A 50 -6.95 12.59 -7.76
C ASN A 50 -7.36 12.42 -6.30
N SER A 51 -6.59 12.96 -5.34
CA SER A 51 -6.88 12.80 -3.92
C SER A 51 -8.26 13.36 -3.56
N ASN A 52 -8.59 14.57 -3.99
CA ASN A 52 -9.88 15.21 -3.71
C ASN A 52 -11.05 14.45 -4.37
N LEU A 53 -10.89 14.02 -5.62
CA LEU A 53 -11.90 13.23 -6.32
C LEU A 53 -12.10 11.85 -5.68
N SER A 54 -11.02 11.23 -5.22
CA SER A 54 -11.04 9.96 -4.49
C SER A 54 -11.75 10.10 -3.14
N ILE A 55 -11.54 11.20 -2.46
CA ILE A 55 -12.15 11.56 -1.17
C ILE A 55 -13.67 11.72 -1.31
N ASP A 56 -14.09 12.53 -2.27
CA ASP A 56 -15.52 12.76 -2.53
C ASP A 56 -16.24 11.48 -2.96
N ASN A 57 -15.59 10.65 -3.77
CA ASN A 57 -16.14 9.37 -4.18
C ASN A 57 -16.24 8.39 -3.00
N PHE A 58 -15.23 8.34 -2.12
CA PHE A 58 -15.26 7.52 -0.91
C PHE A 58 -16.44 7.92 0.00
N LYS A 59 -16.62 9.23 0.24
CA LYS A 59 -17.73 9.76 1.03
C LYS A 59 -19.09 9.42 0.41
N LYS A 60 -19.23 9.58 -0.93
CA LYS A 60 -20.46 9.23 -1.64
C LYS A 60 -20.80 7.75 -1.52
N ILE A 61 -19.78 6.87 -1.65
CA ILE A 61 -19.94 5.41 -1.51
C ILE A 61 -20.42 5.06 -0.10
N LEU A 62 -19.77 5.60 0.95
CA LEU A 62 -20.17 5.35 2.33
C LEU A 62 -21.57 5.85 2.63
N LYS A 63 -21.93 7.04 2.14
CA LYS A 63 -23.28 7.59 2.28
C LYS A 63 -24.31 6.67 1.63
N SER A 64 -24.08 6.26 0.38
CA SER A 64 -25.00 5.37 -0.34
C SER A 64 -25.16 4.02 0.36
N ALA A 65 -24.07 3.44 0.86
CA ALA A 65 -24.10 2.18 1.60
C ALA A 65 -24.89 2.32 2.90
N ARG A 66 -24.65 3.39 3.69
CA ARG A 66 -25.39 3.67 4.91
C ARG A 66 -26.89 3.84 4.63
N ASP A 67 -27.23 4.65 3.63
CA ASP A 67 -28.64 4.97 3.32
C ASP A 67 -29.39 3.71 2.85
N LEU A 68 -28.72 2.85 2.07
CA LEU A 68 -29.27 1.55 1.64
C LEU A 68 -29.50 0.60 2.82
N VAL A 69 -28.54 0.49 3.72
CA VAL A 69 -28.63 -0.40 4.89
C VAL A 69 -29.71 0.10 5.87
N ASN A 70 -29.74 1.41 6.13
CA ASN A 70 -30.73 2.02 7.01
C ASN A 70 -32.16 1.90 6.43
N GLY A 71 -32.31 2.02 5.11
CA GLY A 71 -33.58 1.82 4.41
C GLY A 71 -34.13 0.38 4.54
N ASN A 72 -33.27 -0.58 4.88
CA ASN A 72 -33.65 -1.96 5.17
C ASN A 72 -33.74 -2.28 6.68
N ASN A 73 -33.96 -1.28 7.53
CA ASN A 73 -34.06 -1.41 8.99
C ASN A 73 -32.83 -2.10 9.64
N SER A 74 -31.64 -1.90 9.05
CA SER A 74 -30.39 -2.45 9.53
C SER A 74 -29.43 -1.32 9.90
N LYS A 75 -28.38 -1.59 10.66
CA LYS A 75 -27.37 -0.61 11.04
C LYS A 75 -26.09 -0.85 10.24
N PHE A 76 -25.52 0.22 9.70
CA PHE A 76 -24.25 0.21 9.01
C PHE A 76 -23.13 0.61 9.95
N TYR A 77 -22.05 -0.19 10.00
CA TYR A 77 -20.86 0.05 10.80
C TYR A 77 -19.63 0.10 9.91
N PHE A 78 -18.71 0.99 10.21
CA PHE A 78 -17.42 1.04 9.55
C PHE A 78 -16.35 0.40 10.46
N VAL A 79 -15.73 -0.68 10.01
CA VAL A 79 -14.65 -1.36 10.74
C VAL A 79 -13.32 -0.97 10.14
N TYR A 80 -12.49 -0.27 10.92
CA TYR A 80 -11.15 0.10 10.52
C TYR A 80 -10.15 -0.98 10.93
N LEU A 81 -9.55 -1.63 9.93
CA LEU A 81 -8.57 -2.70 10.11
C LEU A 81 -7.17 -2.17 9.82
N PRO A 82 -6.21 -2.25 10.78
CA PRO A 82 -4.86 -1.81 10.55
C PRO A 82 -4.12 -2.77 9.61
N GLU A 83 -3.35 -2.23 8.68
CA GLU A 83 -2.46 -3.03 7.84
C GLU A 83 -1.16 -3.41 8.59
N TYR A 84 -0.47 -4.45 8.12
CA TYR A 84 0.79 -4.94 8.68
C TYR A 84 1.85 -3.83 8.87
N ARG A 85 1.99 -2.94 7.88
CA ARG A 85 2.99 -1.87 7.89
C ARG A 85 2.83 -0.90 9.07
N ARG A 86 1.62 -0.78 9.63
CA ARG A 86 1.35 0.10 10.77
C ARG A 86 2.16 -0.25 12.02
N PHE A 87 2.62 -1.48 12.12
CA PHE A 87 3.40 -1.98 13.25
C PHE A 87 4.90 -2.00 12.98
N LEU A 88 5.33 -1.47 11.84
CA LEU A 88 6.73 -1.27 11.48
C LEU A 88 7.19 0.14 11.87
N LYS A 89 8.51 0.33 11.99
CA LYS A 89 9.09 1.66 12.18
C LYS A 89 8.80 2.53 10.94
N ASP A 90 8.65 3.83 11.17
CA ASP A 90 8.50 4.85 10.12
C ASP A 90 7.21 4.75 9.27
N TYR A 91 6.15 4.17 9.84
CA TYR A 91 4.85 4.12 9.17
C TYR A 91 4.01 5.36 9.50
N GLU A 92 3.69 6.15 8.50
CA GLU A 92 2.73 7.25 8.60
C GLU A 92 1.34 6.81 8.11
N ASN A 93 0.35 6.87 9.00
CA ASN A 93 -1.03 6.57 8.66
C ASN A 93 -1.80 7.84 8.22
N THR A 94 -1.54 8.28 7.02
CA THR A 94 -2.11 9.52 6.45
C THR A 94 -3.63 9.47 6.24
N ASN A 95 -4.23 8.29 6.18
CA ASN A 95 -5.64 8.12 5.85
C ASN A 95 -6.56 7.92 7.07
N TYR A 96 -6.02 7.64 8.25
CA TYR A 96 -6.82 7.30 9.43
C TYR A 96 -7.76 8.43 9.86
N ASP A 97 -7.20 9.61 10.09
CA ASP A 97 -7.97 10.76 10.58
C ASP A 97 -9.01 11.21 9.56
N PHE A 98 -8.66 11.11 8.30
CA PHE A 98 -9.54 11.39 7.19
C PHE A 98 -10.75 10.43 7.14
N VAL A 99 -10.51 9.11 7.19
CA VAL A 99 -11.59 8.11 7.20
C VAL A 99 -12.48 8.28 8.42
N LYS A 100 -11.88 8.51 9.58
CA LYS A 100 -12.61 8.77 10.83
C LYS A 100 -13.47 10.05 10.76
N SER A 101 -12.95 11.12 10.16
CA SER A 101 -13.71 12.35 9.95
C SER A 101 -14.94 12.14 9.09
N ILE A 102 -14.79 11.42 7.97
CA ILE A 102 -15.92 11.13 7.06
C ILE A 102 -16.97 10.25 7.73
N THR A 103 -16.56 9.21 8.46
CA THR A 103 -17.52 8.35 9.16
C THR A 103 -18.29 9.12 10.23
N ASN A 104 -17.63 10.01 10.96
CA ASN A 104 -18.28 10.89 11.92
C ASN A 104 -19.26 11.87 11.24
N GLU A 105 -18.87 12.49 10.13
CA GLU A 105 -19.72 13.41 9.38
C GLU A 105 -20.98 12.71 8.84
N LEU A 106 -20.86 11.44 8.52
CA LEU A 106 -21.96 10.62 8.02
C LEU A 106 -22.74 9.89 9.12
N ASP A 107 -22.46 10.13 10.40
CA ASP A 107 -23.07 9.41 11.53
C ASP A 107 -22.96 7.88 11.41
N ILE A 108 -21.83 7.41 10.87
CA ILE A 108 -21.53 5.98 10.76
C ILE A 108 -20.69 5.56 11.97
N PRO A 109 -21.17 4.61 12.82
CA PRO A 109 -20.36 4.09 13.92
C PRO A 109 -19.05 3.51 13.44
N PHE A 110 -17.95 3.96 14.06
CA PHE A 110 -16.58 3.62 13.68
C PHE A 110 -15.96 2.66 14.69
N ILE A 111 -15.68 1.42 14.26
CA ILE A 111 -15.04 0.39 15.08
C ILE A 111 -13.55 0.37 14.75
N ASP A 112 -12.73 0.90 15.66
CA ASP A 112 -11.28 0.98 15.47
C ASP A 112 -10.57 -0.27 16.01
N MET A 113 -10.35 -1.25 15.16
CA MET A 113 -9.66 -2.49 15.55
C MET A 113 -8.22 -2.25 16.02
N THR A 114 -7.58 -1.17 15.62
CA THR A 114 -6.26 -0.81 16.17
C THR A 114 -6.32 -0.65 17.67
N LYS A 115 -7.34 0.06 18.17
CA LYS A 115 -7.52 0.34 19.60
C LYS A 115 -8.15 -0.84 20.33
N GLU A 116 -9.14 -1.49 19.69
CA GLU A 116 -9.91 -2.54 20.33
C GLU A 116 -9.14 -3.86 20.45
N LEU A 117 -8.26 -4.14 19.52
CA LEU A 117 -7.52 -5.40 19.46
C LEU A 117 -6.00 -5.20 19.44
N PHE A 118 -5.48 -4.52 18.42
CA PHE A 118 -4.06 -4.63 18.09
C PHE A 118 -3.12 -3.97 19.11
N ILE A 119 -3.50 -2.83 19.70
CA ILE A 119 -2.70 -2.18 20.75
C ILE A 119 -2.70 -3.00 22.04
N LYS A 120 -3.74 -3.80 22.27
CA LYS A 120 -3.85 -4.66 23.47
C LYS A 120 -3.04 -5.96 23.34
N GLU A 121 -2.62 -6.33 22.14
CA GLU A 121 -1.78 -7.50 21.88
C GLU A 121 -0.31 -7.19 22.17
N GLN A 122 0.36 -8.07 22.94
CA GLN A 122 1.80 -7.93 23.23
C GLN A 122 2.66 -7.94 21.96
N ASN A 123 2.24 -8.70 20.97
CA ASN A 123 2.90 -8.77 19.66
C ASN A 123 1.85 -8.77 18.54
N PRO A 124 1.45 -7.58 18.04
CA PRO A 124 0.46 -7.44 16.97
C PRO A 124 0.84 -8.16 15.68
N LEU A 125 2.15 -8.33 15.42
CA LEU A 125 2.65 -8.99 14.20
C LEU A 125 2.27 -10.48 14.13
N LYS A 126 1.97 -11.13 15.28
CA LYS A 126 1.47 -12.51 15.30
C LYS A 126 0.10 -12.69 14.62
N LEU A 127 -0.63 -11.61 14.41
CA LEU A 127 -1.92 -11.64 13.73
C LEU A 127 -1.78 -11.69 12.20
N PHE A 128 -0.55 -11.60 11.69
CA PHE A 128 -0.22 -11.66 10.28
C PHE A 128 0.56 -12.94 9.93
N PRO A 129 0.56 -13.42 8.66
CA PRO A 129 1.15 -14.70 8.27
C PRO A 129 2.65 -14.80 8.50
N PHE A 130 3.36 -13.69 8.37
CA PHE A 130 4.83 -13.64 8.39
C PHE A 130 5.30 -12.78 9.56
N SER A 131 5.36 -13.39 10.74
CA SER A 131 5.89 -12.73 11.94
C SER A 131 7.42 -12.74 12.01
N ASN A 132 8.12 -13.42 11.10
CA ASN A 132 9.58 -13.57 11.07
C ASN A 132 10.17 -12.85 9.86
N GLN A 133 10.91 -11.85 10.13
CA GLN A 133 12.05 -11.13 9.52
C GLN A 133 12.37 -11.21 8.01
N ASP A 134 11.82 -12.11 7.23
CA ASP A 134 12.07 -12.17 5.78
C ASP A 134 11.08 -11.27 5.04
N TYR A 135 11.43 -9.99 5.04
CA TYR A 135 10.73 -8.95 4.32
C TYR A 135 10.91 -9.06 2.81
N ASN A 136 10.28 -10.03 2.20
CA ASN A 136 9.99 -9.88 0.79
C ASN A 136 8.82 -8.88 0.67
N ILE A 137 9.13 -7.71 0.12
CA ILE A 137 8.27 -6.53 -0.01
C ILE A 137 6.92 -6.83 -0.70
N ASN A 138 6.76 -7.99 -1.28
CA ASN A 138 5.58 -8.50 -1.96
C ASN A 138 4.79 -9.55 -1.15
N GLY A 139 5.15 -9.78 0.13
CA GLY A 139 4.46 -10.74 0.99
C GLY A 139 3.01 -10.36 1.25
N ASP A 140 2.19 -11.38 1.40
CA ASP A 140 0.76 -11.31 1.68
C ASP A 140 0.52 -10.48 2.95
N LYS A 141 -0.19 -9.35 2.81
CA LYS A 141 -0.40 -8.35 3.86
C LYS A 141 -1.68 -8.59 4.65
N HIS A 142 -2.35 -9.70 4.39
CA HIS A 142 -3.59 -10.07 5.04
C HIS A 142 -3.35 -10.68 6.42
N TYR A 143 -4.37 -10.72 7.25
CA TYR A 143 -4.32 -11.43 8.53
C TYR A 143 -4.22 -12.93 8.32
N ASN A 144 -3.59 -13.63 9.26
CA ASN A 144 -3.68 -15.08 9.33
C ASN A 144 -5.04 -15.52 9.94
N VAL A 145 -5.29 -16.82 9.95
CA VAL A 145 -6.54 -17.39 10.47
C VAL A 145 -6.82 -16.95 11.92
N TYR A 146 -5.78 -16.90 12.75
CA TYR A 146 -5.89 -16.44 14.13
C TYR A 146 -6.22 -14.95 14.21
N GLY A 147 -5.58 -14.11 13.37
CA GLY A 147 -5.86 -12.69 13.27
C GLY A 147 -7.32 -12.41 12.87
N TYR A 148 -7.82 -13.08 11.83
CA TYR A 148 -9.23 -12.96 11.42
C TYR A 148 -10.19 -13.40 12.53
N LYS A 149 -9.91 -14.51 13.22
CA LYS A 149 -10.70 -14.96 14.36
C LYS A 149 -10.78 -13.91 15.46
N LYS A 150 -9.64 -13.34 15.84
CA LYS A 150 -9.56 -12.28 16.87
C LYS A 150 -10.33 -11.02 16.47
N VAL A 151 -10.22 -10.60 15.21
CA VAL A 151 -10.99 -9.48 14.68
C VAL A 151 -12.48 -9.74 14.78
N ALA A 152 -12.95 -10.90 14.31
CA ALA A 152 -14.36 -11.28 14.37
C ALA A 152 -14.90 -11.33 15.80
N GLU A 153 -14.14 -11.91 16.75
CA GLU A 153 -14.50 -11.95 18.17
C GLU A 153 -14.65 -10.56 18.79
N ASN A 154 -13.77 -9.60 18.42
CA ASN A 154 -13.84 -8.25 18.93
C ASN A 154 -14.98 -7.44 18.31
N ILE A 155 -15.26 -7.60 17.01
CA ILE A 155 -16.44 -7.01 16.37
C ILE A 155 -17.72 -7.53 17.06
N TYR A 156 -17.82 -8.84 17.26
CA TYR A 156 -18.96 -9.45 17.94
C TYR A 156 -19.18 -8.89 19.35
N LYS A 157 -18.12 -8.79 20.15
CA LYS A 157 -18.18 -8.17 21.48
C LYS A 157 -18.64 -6.71 21.44
N PHE A 158 -18.12 -5.93 20.49
CA PHE A 158 -18.51 -4.55 20.32
C PHE A 158 -20.01 -4.42 20.02
N LEU A 159 -20.53 -5.24 19.10
CA LEU A 159 -21.93 -5.21 18.71
C LEU A 159 -22.88 -5.66 19.82
N ASN A 160 -22.45 -6.57 20.71
CA ASN A 160 -23.29 -7.03 21.82
C ASN A 160 -23.26 -6.10 23.05
N ASN A 161 -22.35 -5.12 23.08
CA ASN A 161 -22.26 -4.14 24.17
C ASN A 161 -22.95 -2.79 23.81
N LEU A 162 -23.64 -2.73 22.65
CA LEU A 162 -24.46 -1.61 22.21
C LEU A 162 -25.92 -1.79 22.64
#